data_591557b8ff8c41cf269387667c66d9c8
#
_entry.id   591557b8ff8c41cf269387667c66d9c8
#
_cell.length_a   1.000
_cell.length_b   1.000
_cell.length_c   1.000
_cell.angle_alpha   90.00
_cell.angle_beta   90.00
_cell.angle_gamma   90.00
#
_symmetry.space_group_name_H-M   'P 1'
#
loop_
_entity.id
_entity.type
_entity.pdbx_description
1 polymer ?
#
loop_
_entity_poly.entity_id
_entity_poly.type
_entity_poly.pdbx_seq_one_letter_code
_entity_poly.pdbx_strand_id
1 'polypeptide(L)'
;MNPSTITDAALLTLQQMSGFVPETLLTTFVSLMITYLLVAKGFLKHLAAFSKHFTARIGLPDTVIAASLVAFGSVLSANAMLSELYRQRQITEKDTYLGAILNGTSLNIKQIFTYQLPIMVPVLGWKAGGIYLLCFLSAAVIRYGYVLFHVRQSKQVRSVDFSQADSHAPRTTMKKQLQLFVKIAGTYLAITFCVVFLFNAGVGVMFEKMVAPISHALQLPVVLAVPIAVFIFNPIAGAAAVGTLRNSGTVNDIDAVLAVIMGSLLLLPLYGFRSGTIARTISFFGPQLGMKVSATSTTLAIISRLFFLILVMGYKLVSQ
;
A
#
# COMPACT_ATOMS: atom_id res chain seq x y z
N MET A 1 -21.16 -30.19 -10.04
CA MET A 1 -21.44 -29.96 -8.62
C MET A 1 -22.90 -30.24 -8.34
N ASN A 2 -23.20 -31.08 -7.35
CA ASN A 2 -24.59 -31.34 -6.96
C ASN A 2 -25.19 -30.11 -6.25
N PRO A 3 -26.47 -29.77 -6.46
CA PRO A 3 -27.09 -28.61 -5.80
C PRO A 3 -27.05 -28.68 -4.25
N SER A 4 -27.09 -29.87 -3.67
CA SER A 4 -26.91 -30.06 -2.21
C SER A 4 -25.53 -29.61 -1.71
N THR A 5 -24.47 -29.86 -2.46
CA THR A 5 -23.11 -29.45 -2.09
C THR A 5 -22.88 -27.94 -2.17
N ILE A 6 -23.63 -27.23 -3.01
CA ILE A 6 -23.56 -25.75 -3.14
C ILE A 6 -24.23 -25.08 -1.94
N THR A 7 -25.41 -25.57 -1.55
CA THR A 7 -26.15 -25.05 -0.38
C THR A 7 -25.38 -25.29 0.92
N ASP A 8 -24.80 -26.48 1.07
CA ASP A 8 -24.00 -26.82 2.25
C ASP A 8 -22.72 -25.99 2.33
N ALA A 9 -22.04 -25.76 1.19
CA ALA A 9 -20.88 -24.88 1.12
C ALA A 9 -21.24 -23.43 1.46
N ALA A 10 -22.41 -22.93 1.02
CA ALA A 10 -22.86 -21.58 1.35
C ALA A 10 -23.20 -21.42 2.83
N LEU A 11 -23.91 -22.38 3.43
CA LEU A 11 -24.22 -22.38 4.86
C LEU A 11 -22.95 -22.43 5.73
N LEU A 12 -22.02 -23.31 5.40
CA LEU A 12 -20.73 -23.41 6.08
C LEU A 12 -19.94 -22.09 5.98
N THR A 13 -19.99 -21.46 4.80
CA THR A 13 -19.34 -20.15 4.58
C THR A 13 -19.92 -19.08 5.48
N LEU A 14 -21.25 -18.97 5.56
CA LEU A 14 -21.90 -17.99 6.42
C LEU A 14 -21.59 -18.23 7.90
N GLN A 15 -21.59 -19.49 8.33
CA GLN A 15 -21.25 -19.87 9.70
C GLN A 15 -19.81 -19.50 10.04
N GLN A 16 -18.85 -19.78 9.16
CA GLN A 16 -17.46 -19.40 9.37
C GLN A 16 -17.29 -17.88 9.39
N MET A 17 -17.93 -17.15 8.48
CA MET A 17 -17.86 -15.69 8.44
C MET A 17 -18.43 -15.03 9.69
N SER A 18 -19.50 -15.56 10.27
CA SER A 18 -20.11 -14.99 11.48
C SER A 18 -19.15 -14.96 12.69
N GLY A 19 -18.15 -15.83 12.73
CA GLY A 19 -17.17 -15.90 13.80
C GLY A 19 -16.12 -14.80 13.80
N PHE A 20 -15.72 -14.24 12.63
CA PHE A 20 -14.61 -13.29 12.57
C PHE A 20 -14.93 -11.97 11.83
N VAL A 21 -15.92 -11.95 10.97
CA VAL A 21 -16.27 -10.75 10.17
C VAL A 21 -16.72 -9.58 11.04
N PRO A 22 -17.59 -9.76 12.07
CA PRO A 22 -18.04 -8.64 12.90
C PRO A 22 -16.89 -7.94 13.62
N GLU A 23 -15.96 -8.71 14.19
CA GLU A 23 -14.78 -8.16 14.88
C GLU A 23 -13.89 -7.37 13.92
N THR A 24 -13.61 -7.92 12.74
CA THR A 24 -12.78 -7.26 11.72
C THR A 24 -13.43 -5.97 11.23
N LEU A 25 -14.74 -5.96 10.98
CA LEU A 25 -15.47 -4.76 10.56
C LEU A 25 -15.50 -3.69 11.65
N LEU A 26 -15.74 -4.09 12.91
CA LEU A 26 -15.74 -3.16 14.05
C LEU A 26 -14.35 -2.52 14.21
N THR A 27 -13.30 -3.33 14.21
CA THR A 27 -11.92 -2.84 14.35
C THR A 27 -11.53 -1.91 13.20
N THR A 28 -11.91 -2.26 11.98
CA THR A 28 -11.68 -1.41 10.79
C THR A 28 -12.45 -0.09 10.90
N PHE A 29 -13.71 -0.12 11.34
CA PHE A 29 -14.53 1.08 11.54
C PHE A 29 -13.93 2.02 12.58
N VAL A 30 -13.57 1.50 13.75
CA VAL A 30 -12.94 2.28 14.83
C VAL A 30 -11.63 2.89 14.37
N SER A 31 -10.77 2.12 13.70
CA SER A 31 -9.49 2.59 13.17
C SER A 31 -9.66 3.68 12.12
N LEU A 32 -10.65 3.57 11.22
CA LEU A 32 -10.99 4.60 10.24
C LEU A 32 -11.51 5.88 10.90
N MET A 33 -12.31 5.75 11.96
CA MET A 33 -12.82 6.92 12.71
C MET A 33 -11.69 7.64 13.45
N ILE A 34 -10.77 6.91 14.09
CA ILE A 34 -9.59 7.49 14.72
C ILE A 34 -8.74 8.23 13.66
N THR A 35 -8.48 7.60 12.53
CA THR A 35 -7.73 8.22 11.44
C THR A 35 -8.42 9.48 10.92
N TYR A 36 -9.75 9.45 10.75
CA TYR A 36 -10.53 10.64 10.36
C TYR A 36 -10.35 11.79 11.35
N LEU A 37 -10.48 11.51 12.65
CA LEU A 37 -10.31 12.52 13.69
C LEU A 37 -8.90 13.11 13.71
N LEU A 38 -7.87 12.29 13.54
CA LEU A 38 -6.48 12.74 13.42
C LEU A 38 -6.29 13.66 12.22
N VAL A 39 -6.80 13.27 11.05
CA VAL A 39 -6.72 14.08 9.82
C VAL A 39 -7.52 15.38 9.97
N ALA A 40 -8.73 15.32 10.54
CA ALA A 40 -9.57 16.49 10.77
C ALA A 40 -8.93 17.49 11.75
N LYS A 41 -8.17 17.02 12.75
CA LYS A 41 -7.38 17.84 13.67
C LYS A 41 -6.06 18.37 13.07
N GLY A 42 -5.83 18.18 11.77
CA GLY A 42 -4.65 18.70 11.08
C GLY A 42 -3.38 17.85 11.26
N PHE A 43 -3.49 16.58 11.65
CA PHE A 43 -2.35 15.66 11.80
C PHE A 43 -1.45 15.62 10.56
N LEU A 44 -2.03 15.68 9.35
CA LEU A 44 -1.24 15.72 8.11
C LEU A 44 -0.37 16.96 8.00
N LYS A 45 -0.79 18.12 8.56
CA LYS A 45 0.02 19.34 8.61
C LYS A 45 1.21 19.16 9.55
N HIS A 46 1.00 18.56 10.72
CA HIS A 46 2.09 18.24 11.65
C HIS A 46 3.07 17.24 11.03
N LEU A 47 2.56 16.23 10.31
CA LEU A 47 3.38 15.25 9.61
C LEU A 47 4.22 15.90 8.49
N ALA A 48 3.64 16.83 7.73
CA ALA A 48 4.36 17.63 6.72
C ALA A 48 5.41 18.53 7.37
N ALA A 49 5.08 19.22 8.47
CA ALA A 49 6.03 20.06 9.21
C ALA A 49 7.21 19.24 9.78
N PHE A 50 6.93 18.05 10.31
CA PHE A 50 7.96 17.11 10.74
C PHE A 50 8.85 16.66 9.57
N SER A 51 8.25 16.31 8.44
CA SER A 51 8.96 15.89 7.22
C SER A 51 9.89 16.99 6.69
N LYS A 52 9.53 18.28 6.84
CA LYS A 52 10.36 19.42 6.44
C LYS A 52 11.77 19.36 7.05
N HIS A 53 11.89 18.94 8.30
CA HIS A 53 13.19 18.82 9.00
C HIS A 53 14.14 17.84 8.29
N PHE A 54 13.61 16.76 7.75
CA PHE A 54 14.38 15.77 7.00
C PHE A 54 14.65 16.21 5.57
N THR A 55 13.63 16.77 4.89
CA THR A 55 13.73 17.15 3.49
C THR A 55 14.59 18.39 3.26
N ALA A 56 14.63 19.34 4.20
CA ALA A 56 15.46 20.54 4.11
C ALA A 56 16.97 20.25 4.01
N ARG A 57 17.41 19.07 4.46
CA ARG A 57 18.81 18.63 4.41
C ARG A 57 19.18 17.89 3.12
N ILE A 58 18.25 17.65 2.24
CA ILE A 58 18.46 16.82 1.02
C ILE A 58 19.29 17.56 -0.03
N GLY A 59 19.29 18.90 -0.06
CA GLY A 59 20.01 19.69 -1.08
C GLY A 59 19.28 19.78 -2.42
N LEU A 60 17.96 19.48 -2.47
CA LEU A 60 17.08 19.80 -3.58
C LEU A 60 16.62 21.26 -3.49
N PRO A 61 16.21 21.90 -4.62
CA PRO A 61 15.59 23.22 -4.61
C PRO A 61 14.37 23.26 -3.67
N ASP A 62 14.18 24.37 -2.95
CA ASP A 62 13.09 24.54 -1.99
C ASP A 62 11.70 24.33 -2.63
N THR A 63 11.55 24.70 -3.91
CA THR A 63 10.34 24.45 -4.70
C THR A 63 10.01 22.97 -4.85
N VAL A 64 11.03 22.13 -5.01
CA VAL A 64 10.87 20.67 -5.11
C VAL A 64 10.53 20.08 -3.73
N ILE A 65 11.14 20.62 -2.67
CA ILE A 65 10.79 20.26 -1.29
C ILE A 65 9.35 20.64 -0.97
N ALA A 66 8.93 21.86 -1.38
CA ALA A 66 7.54 22.30 -1.24
C ALA A 66 6.56 21.35 -1.94
N ALA A 67 6.87 20.92 -3.17
CA ALA A 67 6.06 19.92 -3.87
C ALA A 67 5.96 18.61 -3.09
N SER A 68 7.04 18.13 -2.45
CA SER A 68 7.01 16.92 -1.65
C SER A 68 6.14 17.05 -0.38
N LEU A 69 6.01 18.25 0.18
CA LEU A 69 5.09 18.53 1.29
C LEU A 69 3.63 18.55 0.80
N VAL A 70 3.36 19.13 -0.38
CA VAL A 70 2.03 19.07 -1.02
C VAL A 70 1.61 17.62 -1.28
N ALA A 71 2.56 16.70 -1.53
CA ALA A 71 2.28 15.29 -1.75
C ALA A 71 1.62 14.58 -0.55
N PHE A 72 1.78 15.07 0.68
CA PHE A 72 1.01 14.58 1.84
C PHE A 72 -0.50 14.82 1.67
N GLY A 73 -0.90 15.92 1.04
CA GLY A 73 -2.29 16.18 0.68
C GLY A 73 -2.67 15.44 -0.62
N SER A 74 -1.97 15.73 -1.71
CA SER A 74 -2.25 15.21 -3.05
C SER A 74 -0.97 15.05 -3.88
N VAL A 75 -0.61 13.81 -4.17
CA VAL A 75 0.52 13.49 -5.08
C VAL A 75 0.25 14.03 -6.49
N LEU A 76 -1.01 14.06 -6.90
CA LEU A 76 -1.39 14.61 -8.20
C LEU A 76 -1.05 16.10 -8.30
N SER A 77 -1.41 16.88 -7.28
CA SER A 77 -1.09 18.30 -7.17
C SER A 77 0.42 18.55 -7.08
N ALA A 78 1.14 17.72 -6.32
CA ALA A 78 2.59 17.79 -6.21
C ALA A 78 3.28 17.54 -7.55
N ASN A 79 2.84 16.52 -8.30
CA ASN A 79 3.39 16.22 -9.62
C ASN A 79 3.02 17.30 -10.66
N ALA A 80 1.82 17.87 -10.58
CA ALA A 80 1.44 19.01 -11.41
C ALA A 80 2.33 20.23 -11.14
N MET A 81 2.61 20.52 -9.86
CA MET A 81 3.53 21.60 -9.46
C MET A 81 4.94 21.36 -9.99
N LEU A 82 5.50 20.15 -9.84
CA LEU A 82 6.82 19.81 -10.40
C LEU A 82 6.84 19.95 -11.92
N SER A 83 5.79 19.49 -12.61
CA SER A 83 5.67 19.60 -14.07
C SER A 83 5.68 21.05 -14.54
N GLU A 84 4.95 21.94 -13.84
CA GLU A 84 4.90 23.35 -14.17
C GLU A 84 6.25 24.06 -13.94
N LEU A 85 6.90 23.79 -12.79
CA LEU A 85 8.24 24.31 -12.50
C LEU A 85 9.27 23.88 -13.54
N TYR A 86 9.18 22.63 -14.01
CA TYR A 86 10.03 22.10 -15.06
C TYR A 86 9.77 22.79 -16.41
N ARG A 87 8.51 22.94 -16.80
CA ARG A 87 8.11 23.67 -18.03
C ARG A 87 8.59 25.11 -18.03
N GLN A 88 8.53 25.78 -16.88
CA GLN A 88 9.03 27.14 -16.69
C GLN A 88 10.56 27.23 -16.57
N ARG A 89 11.27 26.10 -16.70
CA ARG A 89 12.74 26.00 -16.55
C ARG A 89 13.27 26.51 -15.20
N GLN A 90 12.44 26.47 -14.16
CA GLN A 90 12.84 26.85 -12.79
C GLN A 90 13.59 25.73 -12.07
N ILE A 91 13.37 24.49 -12.47
CA ILE A 91 14.05 23.29 -11.99
C ILE A 91 14.56 22.45 -13.16
N THR A 92 15.60 21.65 -12.91
CA THR A 92 16.16 20.76 -13.92
C THR A 92 15.33 19.48 -14.08
N GLU A 93 15.58 18.72 -15.16
CA GLU A 93 14.99 17.38 -15.33
C GLU A 93 15.35 16.46 -14.17
N LYS A 94 16.61 16.53 -13.69
CA LYS A 94 17.09 15.76 -12.54
C LYS A 94 16.33 16.11 -11.26
N ASP A 95 16.11 17.41 -11.00
CA ASP A 95 15.37 17.87 -9.83
C ASP A 95 13.90 17.40 -9.90
N THR A 96 13.29 17.46 -11.08
CA THR A 96 11.92 16.99 -11.35
C THR A 96 11.82 15.48 -11.10
N TYR A 97 12.78 14.71 -11.60
CA TYR A 97 12.84 13.28 -11.40
C TYR A 97 12.96 12.91 -9.92
N LEU A 98 13.93 13.50 -9.22
CA LEU A 98 14.16 13.22 -7.80
C LEU A 98 13.00 13.70 -6.93
N GLY A 99 12.41 14.86 -7.27
CA GLY A 99 11.21 15.36 -6.61
C GLY A 99 10.01 14.44 -6.76
N ALA A 100 9.80 13.88 -7.95
CA ALA A 100 8.71 12.91 -8.18
C ALA A 100 8.92 11.61 -7.38
N ILE A 101 10.16 11.13 -7.22
CA ILE A 101 10.47 9.99 -6.34
C ILE A 101 10.22 10.36 -4.87
N LEU A 102 10.60 11.58 -4.44
CA LEU A 102 10.38 12.08 -3.09
C LEU A 102 8.88 12.23 -2.77
N ASN A 103 8.05 12.64 -3.74
CA ASN A 103 6.59 12.65 -3.60
C ASN A 103 6.03 11.25 -3.25
N GLY A 104 6.64 10.20 -3.81
CA GLY A 104 6.34 8.81 -3.46
C GLY A 104 6.68 8.46 -2.00
N THR A 105 7.72 9.04 -1.41
CA THR A 105 8.06 8.90 0.01
C THR A 105 6.97 9.51 0.89
N SER A 106 6.55 10.74 0.60
CA SER A 106 5.47 11.44 1.30
C SER A 106 4.15 10.66 1.23
N LEU A 107 3.84 10.08 0.06
CA LEU A 107 2.68 9.20 -0.12
C LEU A 107 2.75 7.96 0.78
N ASN A 108 3.90 7.27 0.81
CA ASN A 108 4.07 6.08 1.64
C ASN A 108 3.88 6.39 3.13
N ILE A 109 4.49 7.49 3.62
CA ILE A 109 4.34 7.92 5.01
C ILE A 109 2.86 8.24 5.31
N LYS A 110 2.18 8.98 4.43
CA LYS A 110 0.74 9.23 4.55
C LYS A 110 -0.05 7.92 4.61
N GLN A 111 0.24 6.97 3.73
CA GLN A 111 -0.47 5.70 3.66
C GLN A 111 -0.29 4.82 4.91
N ILE A 112 0.81 4.97 5.65
CA ILE A 112 0.96 4.30 6.95
C ILE A 112 -0.21 4.67 7.86
N PHE A 113 -0.54 5.95 7.97
CA PHE A 113 -1.58 6.45 8.88
C PHE A 113 -3.00 6.37 8.31
N THR A 114 -3.15 6.42 6.98
CA THR A 114 -4.48 6.46 6.34
C THR A 114 -4.95 5.12 5.79
N TYR A 115 -4.06 4.14 5.69
CA TYR A 115 -4.37 2.84 5.09
C TYR A 115 -3.78 1.66 5.87
N GLN A 116 -2.46 1.68 6.19
CA GLN A 116 -1.82 0.51 6.80
C GLN A 116 -2.30 0.29 8.23
N LEU A 117 -2.21 1.31 9.08
CA LEU A 117 -2.64 1.24 10.47
C LEU A 117 -4.15 1.03 10.63
N PRO A 118 -5.03 1.78 9.92
CA PRO A 118 -6.47 1.64 10.15
C PRO A 118 -7.13 0.47 9.42
N ILE A 119 -6.52 -0.10 8.39
CA ILE A 119 -7.15 -1.15 7.57
C ILE A 119 -6.33 -2.43 7.62
N MET A 120 -5.05 -2.38 7.21
CA MET A 120 -4.26 -3.59 7.01
C MET A 120 -3.86 -4.26 8.34
N VAL A 121 -3.49 -3.46 9.36
CA VAL A 121 -3.11 -4.01 10.66
C VAL A 121 -4.30 -4.69 11.37
N PRO A 122 -5.51 -4.10 11.45
CA PRO A 122 -6.67 -4.79 12.02
C PRO A 122 -7.04 -6.07 11.28
N VAL A 123 -6.99 -6.04 9.95
CA VAL A 123 -7.34 -7.19 9.10
C VAL A 123 -6.36 -8.35 9.25
N LEU A 124 -5.06 -8.05 9.31
CA LEU A 124 -3.99 -9.07 9.41
C LEU A 124 -3.63 -9.45 10.84
N GLY A 125 -4.09 -8.66 11.83
CA GLY A 125 -3.63 -8.74 13.21
C GLY A 125 -2.28 -8.05 13.44
N TRP A 126 -1.98 -7.77 14.72
CA TRP A 126 -0.84 -6.94 15.10
C TRP A 126 0.52 -7.46 14.65
N LYS A 127 0.75 -8.78 14.72
CA LYS A 127 2.04 -9.37 14.33
C LYS A 127 2.23 -9.30 12.81
N ALA A 128 1.35 -9.91 12.04
CA ALA A 128 1.46 -9.94 10.58
C ALA A 128 1.31 -8.55 9.97
N GLY A 129 0.33 -7.77 10.43
CA GLY A 129 0.11 -6.39 10.00
C GLY A 129 1.24 -5.46 10.36
N GLY A 130 1.87 -5.62 11.56
CA GLY A 130 3.02 -4.84 11.99
C GLY A 130 4.25 -5.07 11.12
N ILE A 131 4.57 -6.33 10.78
CA ILE A 131 5.69 -6.64 9.87
C ILE A 131 5.40 -6.10 8.47
N TYR A 132 4.17 -6.21 7.98
CA TYR A 132 3.78 -5.64 6.69
C TYR A 132 3.86 -4.10 6.67
N LEU A 133 3.51 -3.44 7.78
CA LEU A 133 3.68 -2.00 7.97
C LEU A 133 5.18 -1.60 7.93
N LEU A 134 6.07 -2.36 8.58
CA LEU A 134 7.52 -2.14 8.50
C LEU A 134 8.03 -2.30 7.07
N CYS A 135 7.52 -3.26 6.31
CA CYS A 135 7.80 -3.39 4.89
C CYS A 135 7.40 -2.14 4.09
N PHE A 136 6.28 -1.51 4.44
CA PHE A 136 5.83 -0.26 3.82
C PHE A 136 6.69 0.94 4.22
N LEU A 137 7.09 1.00 5.48
CA LEU A 137 8.00 2.03 6.00
C LEU A 137 9.38 1.94 5.33
N SER A 138 9.91 0.73 5.16
CA SER A 138 11.19 0.53 4.47
C SER A 138 11.17 1.03 3.03
N ALA A 139 10.03 0.93 2.32
CA ALA A 139 9.89 1.49 0.98
C ALA A 139 10.02 3.03 0.98
N ALA A 140 9.54 3.71 2.03
CA ALA A 140 9.74 5.14 2.19
C ALA A 140 11.22 5.47 2.47
N VAL A 141 11.87 4.70 3.34
CA VAL A 141 13.30 4.86 3.69
C VAL A 141 14.19 4.62 2.47
N ILE A 142 13.93 3.57 1.69
CA ILE A 142 14.69 3.23 0.48
C ILE A 142 14.55 4.36 -0.57
N ARG A 143 13.35 4.88 -0.79
CA ARG A 143 13.13 6.01 -1.71
C ARG A 143 13.84 7.28 -1.25
N TYR A 144 13.74 7.58 0.03
CA TYR A 144 14.44 8.71 0.63
C TYR A 144 15.96 8.58 0.48
N GLY A 145 16.51 7.41 0.83
CA GLY A 145 17.94 7.11 0.66
C GLY A 145 18.38 7.19 -0.80
N TYR A 146 17.56 6.72 -1.75
CA TYR A 146 17.82 6.84 -3.18
C TYR A 146 17.94 8.32 -3.59
N VAL A 147 17.02 9.18 -3.13
CA VAL A 147 17.06 10.61 -3.42
C VAL A 147 18.32 11.23 -2.81
N LEU A 148 18.64 10.97 -1.55
CA LEU A 148 19.85 11.47 -0.88
C LEU A 148 21.13 11.10 -1.63
N PHE A 149 21.22 9.86 -2.11
CA PHE A 149 22.39 9.37 -2.83
C PHE A 149 22.60 10.10 -4.16
N HIS A 150 21.50 10.42 -4.87
CA HIS A 150 21.55 11.03 -6.21
C HIS A 150 21.62 12.57 -6.18
N VAL A 151 21.24 13.21 -5.07
CA VAL A 151 21.27 14.68 -4.91
C VAL A 151 22.68 15.22 -4.70
N ARG A 152 23.62 14.43 -4.21
CA ARG A 152 25.00 14.86 -3.82
C ARG A 152 25.76 15.73 -4.85
N GLN A 153 25.18 16.05 -5.99
CA GLN A 153 25.79 16.86 -7.07
C GLN A 153 25.02 18.11 -7.52
N SER A 154 23.92 18.49 -6.88
CA SER A 154 23.15 19.66 -7.29
C SER A 154 23.19 20.74 -6.21
N LYS A 155 24.06 21.77 -6.41
CA LYS A 155 24.11 22.96 -5.56
C LYS A 155 23.39 24.10 -6.25
N GLN A 156 22.10 24.29 -5.98
CA GLN A 156 21.46 25.60 -6.12
C GLN A 156 20.29 25.69 -5.11
N VAL A 157 20.49 26.49 -4.08
CA VAL A 157 19.47 26.81 -3.07
C VAL A 157 18.83 28.14 -3.46
N ARG A 158 17.53 28.14 -3.72
CA ARG A 158 16.71 29.35 -3.80
C ARG A 158 15.53 29.21 -2.83
N SER A 159 15.36 30.17 -1.94
CA SER A 159 14.29 30.22 -0.96
C SER A 159 12.91 30.47 -1.59
N VAL A 160 11.89 29.75 -1.15
CA VAL A 160 10.49 29.90 -1.59
C VAL A 160 9.56 29.98 -0.39
N ASP A 161 8.57 30.85 -0.51
CA ASP A 161 7.54 31.06 0.50
C ASP A 161 6.51 29.92 0.51
N PHE A 162 6.33 29.29 1.67
CA PHE A 162 5.52 28.07 1.84
C PHE A 162 4.01 28.34 2.05
N SER A 163 3.54 29.58 1.84
CA SER A 163 2.15 29.97 2.15
C SER A 163 1.07 29.25 1.31
N GLN A 164 1.44 28.65 0.17
CA GLN A 164 0.48 28.01 -0.74
C GLN A 164 0.19 26.51 -0.47
N ALA A 165 0.89 25.88 0.49
CA ALA A 165 0.67 24.45 0.78
C ALA A 165 -0.69 24.16 1.46
N ASP A 166 -1.36 25.18 1.95
CA ASP A 166 -2.57 25.06 2.78
C ASP A 166 -3.89 24.85 2.02
N SER A 167 -3.91 25.11 0.70
CA SER A 167 -5.19 25.20 -0.04
C SER A 167 -5.69 23.89 -0.66
N HIS A 168 -4.90 22.80 -0.65
CA HIS A 168 -5.21 21.59 -1.43
C HIS A 168 -5.41 20.30 -0.64
N ALA A 169 -5.42 20.32 0.69
CA ALA A 169 -5.81 19.14 1.46
C ALA A 169 -7.34 18.93 1.32
N PRO A 170 -7.80 17.82 0.72
CA PRO A 170 -9.23 17.57 0.60
C PRO A 170 -9.83 17.47 2.01
N ARG A 171 -10.72 18.40 2.37
CA ARG A 171 -11.51 18.32 3.61
C ARG A 171 -12.33 17.05 3.55
N THR A 172 -11.87 16.00 4.23
CA THR A 172 -12.60 14.75 4.35
C THR A 172 -13.78 15.00 5.29
N THR A 173 -15.00 14.91 4.76
CA THR A 173 -16.22 15.03 5.56
C THR A 173 -16.52 13.67 6.19
N MET A 174 -17.11 13.64 7.41
CA MET A 174 -17.57 12.40 8.07
C MET A 174 -18.39 11.51 7.12
N LYS A 175 -19.26 12.12 6.30
CA LYS A 175 -20.05 11.41 5.28
C LYS A 175 -19.17 10.65 4.29
N LYS A 176 -18.07 11.26 3.81
CA LYS A 176 -17.12 10.60 2.89
C LYS A 176 -16.38 9.45 3.57
N GLN A 177 -16.06 9.60 4.86
CA GLN A 177 -15.39 8.55 5.62
C GLN A 177 -16.32 7.35 5.86
N LEU A 178 -17.60 7.62 6.17
CA LEU A 178 -18.60 6.57 6.29
C LEU A 178 -18.84 5.85 4.96
N GLN A 179 -18.93 6.60 3.86
CA GLN A 179 -19.02 6.02 2.51
C GLN A 179 -17.81 5.14 2.19
N LEU A 180 -16.61 5.57 2.58
CA LEU A 180 -15.39 4.77 2.44
C LEU A 180 -15.48 3.47 3.25
N PHE A 181 -15.93 3.56 4.51
CA PHE A 181 -16.14 2.36 5.34
C PHE A 181 -17.15 1.41 4.71
N VAL A 182 -18.32 1.89 4.29
CA VAL A 182 -19.35 1.06 3.64
C VAL A 182 -18.80 0.38 2.38
N LYS A 183 -18.02 1.10 1.57
CA LYS A 183 -17.37 0.53 0.39
C LYS A 183 -16.35 -0.56 0.76
N ILE A 184 -15.52 -0.31 1.78
CA ILE A 184 -14.53 -1.29 2.27
C ILE A 184 -15.27 -2.51 2.85
N ALA A 185 -16.27 -2.29 3.70
CA ALA A 185 -17.04 -3.37 4.32
C ALA A 185 -17.78 -4.22 3.28
N GLY A 186 -18.45 -3.59 2.30
CA GLY A 186 -19.13 -4.30 1.22
C GLY A 186 -18.16 -5.11 0.36
N THR A 187 -17.02 -4.52 0.00
CA THR A 187 -15.96 -5.23 -0.75
C THR A 187 -15.37 -6.38 0.07
N TYR A 188 -15.10 -6.14 1.35
CA TYR A 188 -14.60 -7.16 2.28
C TYR A 188 -15.56 -8.33 2.39
N LEU A 189 -16.84 -8.06 2.67
CA LEU A 189 -17.89 -9.09 2.78
C LEU A 189 -18.03 -9.91 1.49
N ALA A 190 -18.16 -9.25 0.35
CA ALA A 190 -18.34 -9.92 -0.94
C ALA A 190 -17.16 -10.83 -1.28
N ILE A 191 -15.93 -10.34 -1.12
CA ILE A 191 -14.74 -11.11 -1.47
C ILE A 191 -14.48 -12.20 -0.44
N THR A 192 -14.65 -11.93 0.86
CA THR A 192 -14.52 -12.95 1.89
C THR A 192 -15.52 -14.08 1.66
N PHE A 193 -16.78 -13.72 1.36
CA PHE A 193 -17.79 -14.73 1.00
C PHE A 193 -17.34 -15.55 -0.21
N CYS A 194 -16.97 -14.90 -1.31
CA CYS A 194 -16.51 -15.59 -2.53
C CYS A 194 -15.32 -16.51 -2.26
N VAL A 195 -14.32 -16.03 -1.52
CA VAL A 195 -13.10 -16.82 -1.22
C VAL A 195 -13.46 -18.04 -0.36
N VAL A 196 -14.14 -17.82 0.78
CA VAL A 196 -14.50 -18.93 1.70
C VAL A 196 -15.46 -19.92 1.02
N PHE A 197 -16.41 -19.41 0.23
CA PHE A 197 -17.32 -20.24 -0.54
C PHE A 197 -16.59 -21.12 -1.57
N LEU A 198 -15.66 -20.53 -2.35
CA LEU A 198 -14.87 -21.30 -3.33
C LEU A 198 -14.04 -22.39 -2.68
N PHE A 199 -13.49 -22.13 -1.48
CA PHE A 199 -12.79 -23.15 -0.70
C PHE A 199 -13.74 -24.27 -0.28
N ASN A 200 -14.88 -23.94 0.32
CA ASN A 200 -15.88 -24.91 0.77
C ASN A 200 -16.51 -25.67 -0.43
N ALA A 201 -16.55 -25.06 -1.60
CA ALA A 201 -17.01 -25.67 -2.85
C ALA A 201 -15.95 -26.55 -3.56
N GLY A 202 -14.74 -26.71 -2.96
CA GLY A 202 -13.70 -27.60 -3.49
C GLY A 202 -12.87 -27.01 -4.64
N VAL A 203 -13.05 -25.72 -4.98
CA VAL A 203 -12.25 -25.07 -6.04
C VAL A 203 -10.78 -24.87 -5.60
N GLY A 204 -10.53 -24.89 -4.28
CA GLY A 204 -9.17 -24.85 -3.72
C GLY A 204 -8.20 -25.84 -4.36
N VAL A 205 -8.64 -27.06 -4.65
CA VAL A 205 -7.83 -28.13 -5.27
C VAL A 205 -7.32 -27.75 -6.68
N MET A 206 -8.06 -26.97 -7.43
CA MET A 206 -7.64 -26.50 -8.77
C MET A 206 -6.56 -25.43 -8.68
N PHE A 207 -6.66 -24.51 -7.71
CA PHE A 207 -5.64 -23.50 -7.44
C PHE A 207 -4.38 -24.10 -6.84
N GLU A 208 -4.50 -25.15 -6.04
CA GLU A 208 -3.37 -25.93 -5.53
C GLU A 208 -2.37 -26.33 -6.62
N LYS A 209 -2.85 -26.87 -7.72
CA LYS A 209 -2.00 -27.31 -8.83
C LYS A 209 -1.30 -26.16 -9.56
N MET A 210 -1.93 -24.99 -9.65
CA MET A 210 -1.33 -23.83 -10.32
C MET A 210 -0.29 -23.10 -9.46
N VAL A 211 -0.46 -23.11 -8.14
CA VAL A 211 0.39 -22.38 -7.19
C VAL A 211 1.40 -23.29 -6.49
N ALA A 212 1.24 -24.61 -6.61
CA ALA A 212 2.14 -25.59 -6.03
C ALA A 212 3.64 -25.27 -6.27
N PRO A 213 4.11 -24.90 -7.48
CA PRO A 213 5.52 -24.58 -7.70
C PRO A 213 6.00 -23.40 -6.85
N ILE A 214 5.17 -22.36 -6.71
CA ILE A 214 5.49 -21.15 -5.93
C ILE A 214 5.40 -21.45 -4.42
N SER A 215 4.38 -22.19 -4.01
CA SER A 215 4.21 -22.60 -2.61
C SER A 215 5.35 -23.50 -2.15
N HIS A 216 5.78 -24.46 -2.99
CA HIS A 216 6.95 -25.31 -2.68
C HIS A 216 8.24 -24.48 -2.56
N ALA A 217 8.49 -23.55 -3.47
CA ALA A 217 9.68 -22.69 -3.40
C ALA A 217 9.72 -21.80 -2.16
N LEU A 218 8.56 -21.37 -1.66
CA LEU A 218 8.42 -20.52 -0.47
C LEU A 218 8.00 -21.30 0.78
N GLN A 219 7.85 -22.61 0.70
CA GLN A 219 7.36 -23.47 1.79
C GLN A 219 6.06 -22.92 2.42
N LEU A 220 5.17 -22.36 1.58
CA LEU A 220 3.89 -21.82 2.01
C LEU A 220 2.79 -22.87 1.96
N PRO A 221 1.86 -22.88 2.95
CA PRO A 221 0.65 -23.69 2.86
C PRO A 221 -0.13 -23.36 1.58
N VAL A 222 -0.54 -24.38 0.85
CA VAL A 222 -1.22 -24.24 -0.46
C VAL A 222 -2.52 -23.44 -0.35
N VAL A 223 -3.16 -23.48 0.82
CA VAL A 223 -4.38 -22.70 1.13
C VAL A 223 -4.18 -21.19 0.95
N LEU A 224 -2.95 -20.67 0.99
CA LEU A 224 -2.62 -19.26 0.77
C LEU A 224 -2.58 -18.85 -0.71
N ALA A 225 -2.62 -19.79 -1.63
CA ALA A 225 -2.58 -19.53 -3.07
C ALA A 225 -3.69 -18.58 -3.53
N VAL A 226 -4.92 -18.85 -3.11
CA VAL A 226 -6.08 -18.02 -3.49
C VAL A 226 -6.03 -16.63 -2.86
N PRO A 227 -5.77 -16.45 -1.55
CA PRO A 227 -5.53 -15.14 -0.96
C PRO A 227 -4.45 -14.33 -1.67
N ILE A 228 -3.32 -14.94 -2.04
CA ILE A 228 -2.25 -14.26 -2.80
C ILE A 228 -2.76 -13.80 -4.17
N ALA A 229 -3.49 -14.64 -4.90
CA ALA A 229 -4.09 -14.28 -6.18
C ALA A 229 -5.11 -13.15 -6.03
N VAL A 230 -5.98 -13.22 -5.01
CA VAL A 230 -6.96 -12.15 -4.71
C VAL A 230 -6.26 -10.84 -4.39
N PHE A 231 -5.13 -10.88 -3.68
CA PHE A 231 -4.35 -9.68 -3.33
C PHE A 231 -3.89 -8.90 -4.57
N ILE A 232 -3.57 -9.58 -5.66
CA ILE A 232 -3.17 -8.95 -6.93
C ILE A 232 -4.29 -8.06 -7.47
N PHE A 233 -5.55 -8.47 -7.29
CA PHE A 233 -6.71 -7.72 -7.78
C PHE A 233 -7.25 -6.74 -6.75
N ASN A 234 -7.27 -7.11 -5.48
CA ASN A 234 -7.74 -6.27 -4.38
C ASN A 234 -6.91 -6.55 -3.11
N PRO A 235 -5.97 -5.63 -2.75
CA PRO A 235 -5.10 -5.83 -1.60
C PRO A 235 -5.84 -5.98 -0.27
N ILE A 236 -6.95 -5.26 -0.07
CA ILE A 236 -7.74 -5.34 1.17
C ILE A 236 -8.38 -6.72 1.28
N ALA A 237 -8.95 -7.19 0.18
CA ALA A 237 -9.62 -8.49 0.15
C ALA A 237 -8.63 -9.66 0.27
N GLY A 238 -7.48 -9.58 -0.41
CA GLY A 238 -6.43 -10.57 -0.26
C GLY A 238 -5.88 -10.63 1.17
N ALA A 239 -5.63 -9.46 1.78
CA ALA A 239 -5.22 -9.38 3.18
C ALA A 239 -6.30 -9.93 4.12
N ALA A 240 -7.56 -9.65 3.85
CA ALA A 240 -8.69 -10.16 4.63
C ALA A 240 -8.79 -11.68 4.56
N ALA A 241 -8.62 -12.27 3.37
CA ALA A 241 -8.61 -13.72 3.20
C ALA A 241 -7.44 -14.37 3.96
N VAL A 242 -6.24 -13.75 3.93
CA VAL A 242 -5.09 -14.19 4.74
C VAL A 242 -5.40 -14.07 6.24
N GLY A 243 -5.97 -12.94 6.67
CA GLY A 243 -6.36 -12.71 8.06
C GLY A 243 -7.37 -13.71 8.57
N THR A 244 -8.33 -14.11 7.73
CA THR A 244 -9.32 -15.15 8.02
C THR A 244 -8.66 -16.50 8.29
N LEU A 245 -7.77 -16.95 7.40
CA LEU A 245 -7.06 -18.22 7.54
C LEU A 245 -6.13 -18.22 8.76
N ARG A 246 -5.55 -17.07 9.10
CA ARG A 246 -4.77 -16.88 10.31
C ARG A 246 -5.63 -16.98 11.57
N ASN A 247 -6.77 -16.29 11.60
CA ASN A 247 -7.66 -16.26 12.75
C ASN A 247 -8.33 -17.62 13.01
N SER A 248 -8.56 -18.42 11.96
CA SER A 248 -9.03 -19.80 12.09
C SER A 248 -7.94 -20.79 12.56
N GLY A 249 -6.70 -20.34 12.75
CA GLY A 249 -5.58 -21.20 13.10
C GLY A 249 -5.05 -22.08 11.96
N THR A 250 -5.60 -21.95 10.75
CA THR A 250 -5.18 -22.72 9.57
C THR A 250 -3.78 -22.31 9.09
N VAL A 251 -3.40 -21.06 9.33
CA VAL A 251 -2.13 -20.47 8.91
C VAL A 251 -1.51 -19.72 10.08
N ASN A 252 -0.20 -19.86 10.27
CA ASN A 252 0.54 -19.14 11.30
C ASN A 252 0.85 -17.67 10.88
N ASP A 253 1.32 -16.86 11.85
CA ASP A 253 1.64 -15.44 11.61
C ASP A 253 2.71 -15.23 10.53
N ILE A 254 3.73 -16.10 10.46
CA ILE A 254 4.85 -15.99 9.53
C ILE A 254 4.38 -16.26 8.10
N ASP A 255 3.61 -17.32 7.89
CA ASP A 255 3.05 -17.65 6.58
C ASP A 255 2.05 -16.60 6.10
N ALA A 256 1.26 -16.03 7.02
CA ALA A 256 0.38 -14.90 6.71
C ALA A 256 1.16 -13.67 6.22
N VAL A 257 2.28 -13.33 6.87
CA VAL A 257 3.17 -12.24 6.43
C VAL A 257 3.76 -12.52 5.06
N LEU A 258 4.31 -13.72 4.85
CA LEU A 258 4.89 -14.11 3.57
C LEU A 258 3.86 -14.04 2.43
N ALA A 259 2.64 -14.49 2.67
CA ALA A 259 1.56 -14.43 1.69
C ALA A 259 1.22 -12.98 1.28
N VAL A 260 1.11 -12.07 2.26
CA VAL A 260 0.79 -10.66 1.99
C VAL A 260 1.95 -9.95 1.28
N ILE A 261 3.20 -10.20 1.70
CA ILE A 261 4.38 -9.65 1.01
C ILE A 261 4.42 -10.16 -0.43
N MET A 262 4.20 -11.46 -0.65
CA MET A 262 4.18 -12.06 -1.99
C MET A 262 3.07 -11.49 -2.86
N GLY A 263 1.84 -11.42 -2.33
CA GLY A 263 0.71 -10.79 -3.02
C GLY A 263 0.99 -9.34 -3.41
N SER A 264 1.60 -8.56 -2.49
CA SER A 264 2.00 -7.18 -2.77
C SER A 264 3.12 -7.08 -3.79
N LEU A 265 4.07 -8.03 -3.81
CA LEU A 265 5.16 -8.09 -4.80
C LEU A 265 4.61 -8.32 -6.20
N LEU A 266 3.69 -9.28 -6.35
CA LEU A 266 3.03 -9.59 -7.62
C LEU A 266 2.11 -8.46 -8.11
N LEU A 267 1.49 -7.72 -7.18
CA LEU A 267 0.66 -6.55 -7.51
C LEU A 267 1.48 -5.39 -8.10
N LEU A 268 2.69 -5.11 -7.60
CA LEU A 268 3.44 -3.88 -7.91
C LEU A 268 3.64 -3.62 -9.41
N PRO A 269 4.08 -4.59 -10.24
CA PRO A 269 4.23 -4.36 -11.68
C PRO A 269 2.91 -4.04 -12.38
N LEU A 270 1.83 -4.68 -11.95
CA LEU A 270 0.50 -4.54 -12.54
C LEU A 270 -0.23 -3.28 -12.05
N TYR A 271 0.07 -2.83 -10.84
CA TYR A 271 -0.62 -1.70 -10.21
C TYR A 271 -0.49 -0.41 -11.02
N GLY A 272 0.68 -0.12 -11.54
CA GLY A 272 0.96 1.08 -12.32
C GLY A 272 0.06 1.20 -13.56
N PHE A 273 -0.17 0.09 -14.25
CA PHE A 273 -1.07 0.03 -15.42
C PHE A 273 -2.53 0.11 -15.00
N ARG A 274 -2.95 -0.72 -14.05
CA ARG A 274 -4.35 -0.83 -13.63
C ARG A 274 -4.87 0.44 -12.95
N SER A 275 -4.07 1.12 -12.16
CA SER A 275 -4.43 2.36 -11.48
C SER A 275 -4.33 3.61 -12.34
N GLY A 276 -3.80 3.49 -13.56
CA GLY A 276 -3.51 4.61 -14.44
C GLY A 276 -2.37 5.51 -13.92
N THR A 277 -1.60 5.06 -12.94
CA THR A 277 -0.51 5.87 -12.36
C THR A 277 0.57 6.15 -13.39
N ILE A 278 0.93 5.16 -14.21
CA ILE A 278 1.92 5.32 -15.31
C ILE A 278 1.42 6.37 -16.29
N ALA A 279 0.17 6.25 -16.77
CA ALA A 279 -0.41 7.19 -17.73
C ALA A 279 -0.43 8.62 -17.17
N ARG A 280 -0.81 8.81 -15.90
CA ARG A 280 -0.79 10.11 -15.23
C ARG A 280 0.62 10.67 -15.10
N THR A 281 1.61 9.85 -14.75
CA THR A 281 3.00 10.29 -14.61
C THR A 281 3.57 10.71 -15.97
N ILE A 282 3.24 9.97 -17.04
CA ILE A 282 3.58 10.33 -18.41
C ILE A 282 2.92 11.64 -18.83
N SER A 283 1.65 11.87 -18.47
CA SER A 283 0.94 13.12 -18.81
C SER A 283 1.55 14.34 -18.14
N PHE A 284 2.14 14.22 -16.94
CA PHE A 284 2.81 15.32 -16.26
C PHE A 284 4.22 15.59 -16.80
N PHE A 285 5.02 14.54 -16.99
CA PHE A 285 6.46 14.69 -17.22
C PHE A 285 6.92 14.31 -18.62
N GLY A 286 5.98 13.90 -19.50
CA GLY A 286 6.29 13.37 -20.82
C GLY A 286 6.67 11.88 -20.78
N PRO A 287 6.77 11.21 -21.95
CA PRO A 287 6.91 9.76 -22.02
C PRO A 287 8.21 9.26 -21.41
N GLN A 288 9.34 9.90 -21.71
CA GLN A 288 10.66 9.45 -21.24
C GLN A 288 10.83 9.62 -19.74
N LEU A 289 10.64 10.84 -19.22
CA LEU A 289 10.80 11.13 -17.81
C LEU A 289 9.70 10.46 -16.97
N GLY A 290 8.45 10.46 -17.44
CA GLY A 290 7.34 9.83 -16.75
C GLY A 290 7.49 8.32 -16.61
N MET A 291 7.97 7.64 -17.66
CA MET A 291 8.28 6.21 -17.59
C MET A 291 9.45 5.93 -16.64
N LYS A 292 10.52 6.73 -16.71
CA LYS A 292 11.67 6.62 -15.80
C LYS A 292 11.27 6.77 -14.34
N VAL A 293 10.44 7.77 -14.00
CA VAL A 293 9.90 7.97 -12.64
C VAL A 293 9.08 6.76 -12.20
N SER A 294 8.18 6.28 -13.06
CA SER A 294 7.31 5.15 -12.75
C SER A 294 8.10 3.85 -12.55
N ALA A 295 9.03 3.55 -13.46
CA ALA A 295 9.89 2.37 -13.37
C ALA A 295 10.74 2.40 -12.10
N THR A 296 11.43 3.50 -11.82
CA THR A 296 12.26 3.63 -10.61
C THR A 296 11.40 3.51 -9.34
N SER A 297 10.24 4.17 -9.27
CA SER A 297 9.36 4.08 -8.12
C SER A 297 8.88 2.65 -7.86
N THR A 298 8.57 1.91 -8.92
CA THR A 298 8.16 0.50 -8.84
C THR A 298 9.33 -0.39 -8.42
N THR A 299 10.51 -0.21 -9.00
CA THR A 299 11.72 -0.97 -8.65
C THR A 299 12.10 -0.79 -7.18
N LEU A 300 12.10 0.45 -6.67
CA LEU A 300 12.40 0.72 -5.26
C LEU A 300 11.37 0.08 -4.31
N ALA A 301 10.10 0.03 -4.73
CA ALA A 301 9.06 -0.68 -3.99
C ALA A 301 9.25 -2.20 -4.02
N ILE A 302 9.65 -2.78 -5.15
CA ILE A 302 9.98 -4.21 -5.30
C ILE A 302 11.17 -4.57 -4.40
N ILE A 303 12.24 -3.78 -4.41
CA ILE A 303 13.42 -4.00 -3.55
C ILE A 303 13.02 -4.08 -2.08
N SER A 304 12.16 -3.18 -1.61
CA SER A 304 11.63 -3.22 -0.24
C SER A 304 10.93 -4.55 0.08
N ARG A 305 10.06 -5.04 -0.82
CA ARG A 305 9.31 -6.29 -0.61
C ARG A 305 10.23 -7.51 -0.66
N LEU A 306 11.16 -7.55 -1.60
CA LEU A 306 12.16 -8.62 -1.69
C LEU A 306 13.03 -8.69 -0.44
N PHE A 307 13.47 -7.55 0.07
CA PHE A 307 14.24 -7.49 1.31
C PHE A 307 13.47 -8.12 2.49
N PHE A 308 12.20 -7.73 2.68
CA PHE A 308 11.38 -8.31 3.74
C PHE A 308 11.00 -9.77 3.48
N LEU A 309 10.78 -10.16 2.23
CA LEU A 309 10.54 -11.54 1.87
C LEU A 309 11.71 -12.43 2.30
N ILE A 310 12.92 -12.03 1.95
CA ILE A 310 14.15 -12.77 2.31
C ILE A 310 14.33 -12.80 3.84
N LEU A 311 14.12 -11.68 4.52
CA LEU A 311 14.26 -11.59 5.98
C LEU A 311 13.27 -12.50 6.70
N VAL A 312 11.99 -12.48 6.31
CA VAL A 312 10.95 -13.31 6.95
C VAL A 312 11.13 -14.78 6.60
N MET A 313 11.54 -15.10 5.35
CA MET A 313 11.90 -16.47 4.98
C MET A 313 13.10 -16.98 5.78
N GLY A 314 14.16 -16.18 5.92
CA GLY A 314 15.32 -16.54 6.74
C GLY A 314 14.93 -16.80 8.21
N TYR A 315 14.07 -15.94 8.78
CA TYR A 315 13.51 -16.18 10.12
C TYR A 315 12.70 -17.47 10.21
N LYS A 316 11.87 -17.77 9.21
CA LYS A 316 11.08 -19.01 9.15
C LYS A 316 11.98 -20.25 9.18
N LEU A 317 13.07 -20.26 8.38
CA LEU A 317 14.00 -21.38 8.30
C LEU A 317 14.80 -21.62 9.59
N VAL A 318 15.06 -20.56 10.37
CA VAL A 318 15.77 -20.67 11.65
C VAL A 318 14.83 -21.08 12.79
N SER A 319 13.54 -20.78 12.67
CA SER A 319 12.53 -21.06 13.70
C SER A 319 11.86 -22.44 13.57
N GLN A 320 12.13 -23.17 12.49
CA GLN A 320 11.77 -24.58 12.29
C GLN A 320 12.86 -25.52 12.81
#